data_94eec7725ac7ae83af9b2c295b19103c
#
_entry.id   94eec7725ac7ae83af9b2c295b19103c
#
_cell.length_a   1.000
_cell.length_b   1.000
_cell.length_c   1.000
_cell.angle_alpha   90.00
_cell.angle_beta   90.00
_cell.angle_gamma   90.00
#
_symmetry.space_group_name_H-M   'P 1'
#
loop_
_entity.id
_entity.type
_entity.pdbx_description
1 polymer ?
#
loop_
_entity_poly.entity_id
_entity_poly.type
_entity_poly.pdbx_seq_one_letter_code
_entity_poly.pdbx_strand_id
1 'polypeptide(L)'
;MDGAIELIAERGVRGFSLAEVSRRLGVTAAAPYRHFADRDELLAAVAVRALHAFADALAAEIGDADAPEQRLAAMASGYVKFAAEQRQLFDVVYRTDLDKNRYPELRLAYERVEGLLGSCVAELCPDDSQAAKALGDALEAAAHGHAMLLLDGSYGAGPDAIDQAATQAARVTLALIQGRAALQRPR
;
A
#
# COMPACT_ATOMS: atom_id res chain seq x y z
N MET A 1 -12.95 10.99 10.67
CA MET A 1 -12.04 10.26 9.76
C MET A 1 -12.83 9.37 8.80
N ASP A 2 -13.72 8.49 9.27
CA ASP A 2 -14.47 7.54 8.42
C ASP A 2 -15.30 8.23 7.33
N GLY A 3 -16.02 9.29 7.65
CA GLY A 3 -16.76 10.06 6.64
C GLY A 3 -15.88 10.72 5.56
N ALA A 4 -14.61 11.00 5.85
CA ALA A 4 -13.66 11.48 4.83
C ALA A 4 -13.21 10.32 3.92
N ILE A 5 -12.95 9.14 4.49
CA ILE A 5 -12.60 7.93 3.72
C ILE A 5 -13.73 7.54 2.78
N GLU A 6 -14.97 7.50 3.28
CA GLU A 6 -16.15 7.22 2.46
C GLU A 6 -16.34 8.23 1.32
N LEU A 7 -16.15 9.53 1.61
CA LEU A 7 -16.27 10.57 0.61
C LEU A 7 -15.17 10.47 -0.46
N ILE A 8 -13.94 10.14 -0.05
CA ILE A 8 -12.82 9.87 -0.97
C ILE A 8 -13.15 8.65 -1.86
N ALA A 9 -13.77 7.61 -1.28
CA ALA A 9 -14.20 6.43 -2.03
C ALA A 9 -15.21 6.76 -3.14
N GLU A 10 -16.17 7.64 -2.82
CA GLU A 10 -17.24 8.01 -3.77
C GLU A 10 -16.77 8.97 -4.87
N ARG A 11 -15.88 9.92 -4.52
CA ARG A 11 -15.53 11.05 -5.39
C ARG A 11 -14.07 11.09 -5.82
N GLY A 12 -13.29 10.15 -5.33
CA GLY A 12 -11.85 10.14 -5.50
C GLY A 12 -11.11 11.16 -4.62
N VAL A 13 -9.81 10.98 -4.53
CA VAL A 13 -8.91 11.85 -3.73
C VAL A 13 -8.99 13.32 -4.15
N ARG A 14 -9.27 13.62 -5.42
CA ARG A 14 -9.34 15.00 -5.93
C ARG A 14 -10.72 15.64 -5.78
N GLY A 15 -11.77 14.85 -5.57
CA GLY A 15 -13.18 15.29 -5.64
C GLY A 15 -13.81 15.62 -4.28
N PHE A 16 -13.11 15.52 -3.14
CA PHE A 16 -13.68 15.83 -1.83
C PHE A 16 -13.26 17.20 -1.29
N SER A 17 -14.07 17.76 -0.40
CA SER A 17 -13.77 19.00 0.32
C SER A 17 -14.13 18.91 1.80
N LEU A 18 -13.48 19.73 2.65
CA LEU A 18 -13.81 19.84 4.09
C LEU A 18 -15.28 20.19 4.33
N ALA A 19 -15.87 21.05 3.47
CA ALA A 19 -17.27 21.43 3.56
C ALA A 19 -18.20 20.22 3.30
N GLU A 20 -17.86 19.34 2.37
CA GLU A 20 -18.63 18.12 2.10
C GLU A 20 -18.50 17.10 3.22
N VAL A 21 -17.29 16.96 3.80
CA VAL A 21 -17.07 16.13 5.00
C VAL A 21 -17.94 16.63 6.14
N SER A 22 -17.99 17.96 6.39
CA SER A 22 -18.85 18.55 7.42
C SER A 22 -20.32 18.25 7.18
N ARG A 23 -20.80 18.42 5.96
CA ARG A 23 -22.19 18.17 5.57
C ARG A 23 -22.56 16.70 5.76
N ARG A 24 -21.66 15.78 5.39
CA ARG A 24 -21.87 14.33 5.54
C ARG A 24 -21.96 13.91 7.01
N LEU A 25 -21.14 14.51 7.85
CA LEU A 25 -21.09 14.23 9.30
C LEU A 25 -22.18 14.98 10.09
N GLY A 26 -22.98 15.84 9.44
CA GLY A 26 -24.00 16.64 10.11
C GLY A 26 -23.43 17.65 11.09
N VAL A 27 -22.18 18.10 10.89
CA VAL A 27 -21.51 19.10 11.73
C VAL A 27 -21.43 20.46 11.01
N THR A 28 -21.12 21.51 11.75
CA THR A 28 -20.95 22.87 11.18
C THR A 28 -19.75 22.89 10.21
N ALA A 29 -19.80 23.74 9.19
CA ALA A 29 -18.72 23.89 8.21
C ALA A 29 -17.39 24.27 8.86
N ALA A 30 -17.40 24.90 10.04
CA ALA A 30 -16.22 25.29 10.78
C ALA A 30 -15.61 24.13 11.64
N ALA A 31 -16.35 23.05 11.87
CA ALA A 31 -15.91 21.99 12.76
C ALA A 31 -14.61 21.30 12.31
N PRO A 32 -14.42 20.92 11.04
CA PRO A 32 -13.17 20.30 10.59
C PRO A 32 -11.97 21.24 10.72
N TYR A 33 -12.15 22.54 10.52
CA TYR A 33 -11.07 23.53 10.62
C TYR A 33 -10.52 23.74 12.03
N ARG A 34 -11.16 23.13 13.05
CA ARG A 34 -10.59 23.07 14.41
C ARG A 34 -9.49 22.02 14.54
N HIS A 35 -9.47 21.06 13.63
CA HIS A 35 -8.57 19.89 13.67
C HIS A 35 -7.61 19.86 12.48
N PHE A 36 -8.00 20.45 11.36
CA PHE A 36 -7.23 20.45 10.12
C PHE A 36 -7.22 21.87 9.53
N ALA A 37 -6.03 22.42 9.31
CA ALA A 37 -5.89 23.76 8.76
C ALA A 37 -6.42 23.85 7.32
N ASP A 38 -6.25 22.78 6.55
CA ASP A 38 -6.70 22.70 5.17
C ASP A 38 -7.11 21.27 4.78
N ARG A 39 -7.51 21.11 3.50
CA ARG A 39 -7.89 19.85 2.90
C ARG A 39 -6.73 18.84 2.88
N ASP A 40 -5.52 19.32 2.62
CA ASP A 40 -4.35 18.47 2.45
C ASP A 40 -3.88 17.92 3.79
N GLU A 41 -4.06 18.65 4.90
CA GLU A 41 -3.81 18.14 6.25
C GLU A 41 -4.78 17.01 6.62
N LEU A 42 -6.08 17.17 6.31
CA LEU A 42 -7.04 16.07 6.47
C LEU A 42 -6.66 14.87 5.60
N LEU A 43 -6.27 15.11 4.34
CA LEU A 43 -5.86 14.04 3.43
C LEU A 43 -4.61 13.32 3.92
N ALA A 44 -3.63 14.05 4.47
CA ALA A 44 -2.44 13.48 5.09
C ALA A 44 -2.81 12.57 6.27
N ALA A 45 -3.72 13.01 7.15
CA ALA A 45 -4.18 12.19 8.27
C ALA A 45 -4.93 10.93 7.81
N VAL A 46 -5.72 11.01 6.73
CA VAL A 46 -6.36 9.83 6.12
C VAL A 46 -5.31 8.89 5.50
N ALA A 47 -4.30 9.44 4.82
CA ALA A 47 -3.21 8.66 4.24
C ALA A 47 -2.36 7.94 5.30
N VAL A 48 -2.06 8.60 6.42
CA VAL A 48 -1.38 7.97 7.58
C VAL A 48 -2.17 6.76 8.08
N ARG A 49 -3.49 6.91 8.25
CA ARG A 49 -4.35 5.80 8.67
C ARG A 49 -4.37 4.66 7.65
N ALA A 50 -4.44 4.99 6.36
CA ALA A 50 -4.42 4.01 5.28
C ALA A 50 -3.09 3.22 5.24
N LEU A 51 -1.94 3.91 5.38
CA LEU A 51 -0.62 3.29 5.43
C LEU A 51 -0.43 2.40 6.66
N HIS A 52 -0.94 2.81 7.83
CA HIS A 52 -0.91 1.94 9.00
C HIS A 52 -1.75 0.68 8.80
N ALA A 53 -2.98 0.80 8.30
CA ALA A 53 -3.82 -0.35 7.99
C ALA A 53 -3.16 -1.28 6.97
N PHE A 54 -2.49 -0.71 5.97
CA PHE A 54 -1.75 -1.46 4.96
C PHE A 54 -0.56 -2.21 5.58
N ALA A 55 0.26 -1.53 6.39
CA ALA A 55 1.39 -2.17 7.07
C ALA A 55 0.93 -3.29 8.02
N ASP A 56 -0.19 -3.10 8.73
CA ASP A 56 -0.76 -4.11 9.62
C ASP A 56 -1.25 -5.34 8.84
N ALA A 57 -1.90 -5.12 7.68
CA ALA A 57 -2.35 -6.21 6.81
C ALA A 57 -1.17 -7.01 6.25
N LEU A 58 -0.10 -6.34 5.81
CA LEU A 58 1.13 -7.01 5.36
C LEU A 58 1.77 -7.81 6.49
N ALA A 59 1.89 -7.24 7.68
CA ALA A 59 2.46 -7.89 8.84
C ALA A 59 1.65 -9.12 9.28
N ALA A 60 0.32 -9.05 9.21
CA ALA A 60 -0.56 -10.17 9.51
C ALA A 60 -0.38 -11.36 8.55
N GLU A 61 -0.20 -11.09 7.25
CA GLU A 61 0.08 -12.14 6.26
C GLU A 61 1.48 -12.75 6.43
N ILE A 62 2.48 -11.97 6.84
CA ILE A 62 3.82 -12.48 7.14
C ILE A 62 3.75 -13.51 8.28
N GLY A 63 2.96 -13.23 9.33
CA GLY A 63 2.80 -14.13 10.49
C GLY A 63 4.15 -14.57 11.06
N ASP A 64 4.31 -15.89 11.23
CA ASP A 64 5.52 -16.53 11.79
C ASP A 64 6.52 -16.98 10.69
N ALA A 65 6.47 -16.42 9.49
CA ALA A 65 7.40 -16.77 8.42
C ALA A 65 8.82 -16.30 8.74
N ASP A 66 9.78 -17.24 8.81
CA ASP A 66 11.17 -16.94 9.18
C ASP A 66 12.02 -16.51 7.97
N ALA A 67 11.90 -17.23 6.85
CA ALA A 67 12.72 -16.99 5.67
C ALA A 67 12.29 -15.71 4.93
N PRO A 68 13.23 -14.85 4.51
CA PRO A 68 12.92 -13.60 3.81
C PRO A 68 12.11 -13.82 2.53
N GLU A 69 12.34 -14.92 1.81
CA GLU A 69 11.57 -15.29 0.62
C GLU A 69 10.09 -15.56 0.96
N GLN A 70 9.82 -16.24 2.08
CA GLN A 70 8.47 -16.55 2.53
C GLN A 70 7.76 -15.28 3.01
N ARG A 71 8.45 -14.42 3.76
CA ARG A 71 7.93 -13.12 4.18
C ARG A 71 7.54 -12.25 2.98
N LEU A 72 8.40 -12.16 1.96
CA LEU A 72 8.13 -11.41 0.74
C LEU A 72 6.97 -11.98 -0.07
N ALA A 73 6.85 -13.30 -0.18
CA ALA A 73 5.72 -13.95 -0.84
C ALA A 73 4.40 -13.70 -0.10
N ALA A 74 4.41 -13.76 1.24
CA ALA A 74 3.26 -13.42 2.08
C ALA A 74 2.87 -11.95 1.94
N MET A 75 3.85 -11.03 1.93
CA MET A 75 3.58 -9.60 1.68
C MET A 75 2.91 -9.36 0.32
N ALA A 76 3.35 -10.05 -0.74
CA ALA A 76 2.73 -9.92 -2.06
C ALA A 76 1.28 -10.42 -2.07
N SER A 77 0.98 -11.51 -1.34
CA SER A 77 -0.39 -11.99 -1.10
C SER A 77 -1.22 -10.95 -0.35
N GLY A 78 -0.70 -10.47 0.79
CA GLY A 78 -1.38 -9.46 1.63
C GLY A 78 -1.63 -8.15 0.90
N TYR A 79 -0.71 -7.75 0.03
CA TYR A 79 -0.87 -6.59 -0.84
C TYR A 79 -2.13 -6.68 -1.72
N VAL A 80 -2.29 -7.82 -2.40
CA VAL A 80 -3.43 -8.06 -3.29
C VAL A 80 -4.74 -8.14 -2.50
N LYS A 81 -4.75 -8.86 -1.38
CA LYS A 81 -5.91 -8.96 -0.50
C LYS A 81 -6.33 -7.59 0.04
N PHE A 82 -5.37 -6.78 0.54
CA PHE A 82 -5.66 -5.44 1.02
C PHE A 82 -6.26 -4.56 -0.07
N ALA A 83 -5.74 -4.62 -1.30
CA ALA A 83 -6.27 -3.85 -2.42
C ALA A 83 -7.73 -4.22 -2.74
N ALA A 84 -8.11 -5.50 -2.60
CA ALA A 84 -9.47 -5.97 -2.82
C ALA A 84 -10.41 -5.63 -1.67
N GLU A 85 -10.00 -5.91 -0.44
CA GLU A 85 -10.83 -5.82 0.77
C GLU A 85 -10.94 -4.39 1.30
N GLN A 86 -9.88 -3.59 1.13
CA GLN A 86 -9.74 -2.23 1.62
C GLN A 86 -9.51 -1.23 0.47
N ARG A 87 -10.23 -1.42 -0.65
CA ARG A 87 -10.04 -0.65 -1.88
C ARG A 87 -9.96 0.86 -1.67
N GLN A 88 -10.77 1.39 -0.76
CA GLN A 88 -10.82 2.83 -0.46
C GLN A 88 -9.51 3.32 0.16
N LEU A 89 -8.96 2.56 1.09
CA LEU A 89 -7.67 2.88 1.72
C LEU A 89 -6.52 2.65 0.73
N PHE A 90 -6.60 1.60 -0.08
CA PHE A 90 -5.64 1.34 -1.15
C PHE A 90 -5.58 2.50 -2.15
N ASP A 91 -6.73 3.01 -2.60
CA ASP A 91 -6.80 4.19 -3.47
C ASP A 91 -6.18 5.43 -2.80
N VAL A 92 -6.35 5.62 -1.49
CA VAL A 92 -5.70 6.73 -0.75
C VAL A 92 -4.18 6.57 -0.77
N VAL A 93 -3.65 5.37 -0.48
CA VAL A 93 -2.19 5.11 -0.46
C VAL A 93 -1.54 5.45 -1.80
N TYR A 94 -2.16 5.03 -2.92
CA TYR A 94 -1.53 5.11 -4.24
C TYR A 94 -1.95 6.31 -5.11
N ARG A 95 -3.05 7.00 -4.77
CA ARG A 95 -3.55 8.14 -5.54
C ARG A 95 -3.38 9.49 -4.85
N THR A 96 -2.77 9.49 -3.66
CA THR A 96 -2.51 10.72 -2.91
C THR A 96 -1.20 11.34 -3.37
N ASP A 97 -1.28 12.53 -3.97
CA ASP A 97 -0.12 13.32 -4.41
C ASP A 97 0.23 14.37 -3.34
N LEU A 98 0.64 13.90 -2.15
CA LEU A 98 1.10 14.75 -1.07
C LEU A 98 2.62 14.67 -0.91
N ASP A 99 3.24 15.82 -0.72
CA ASP A 99 4.65 15.85 -0.31
C ASP A 99 4.79 15.29 1.12
N LYS A 100 5.27 14.06 1.21
CA LYS A 100 5.49 13.36 2.48
C LYS A 100 6.44 14.11 3.43
N ASN A 101 7.31 14.99 2.89
CA ASN A 101 8.23 15.77 3.72
C ASN A 101 7.52 16.93 4.45
N ARG A 102 6.38 17.38 3.94
CA ARG A 102 5.56 18.41 4.60
C ARG A 102 4.82 17.86 5.83
N TYR A 103 4.60 16.54 5.89
CA TYR A 103 3.82 15.88 6.93
C TYR A 103 4.66 14.78 7.61
N PRO A 104 5.31 15.06 8.76
CA PRO A 104 6.22 14.11 9.42
C PRO A 104 5.59 12.75 9.73
N GLU A 105 4.32 12.73 10.17
CA GLU A 105 3.60 11.49 10.46
C GLU A 105 3.36 10.66 9.19
N LEU A 106 3.07 11.33 8.06
CA LEU A 106 2.92 10.66 6.78
C LEU A 106 4.24 10.02 6.32
N ARG A 107 5.35 10.73 6.50
CA ARG A 107 6.69 10.19 6.20
C ARG A 107 6.99 8.95 7.04
N LEU A 108 6.74 9.01 8.36
CA LEU A 108 6.95 7.86 9.26
C LEU A 108 6.06 6.66 8.88
N ALA A 109 4.82 6.91 8.44
CA ALA A 109 3.92 5.85 8.00
C ALA A 109 4.42 5.18 6.70
N TYR A 110 4.98 5.95 5.75
CA TYR A 110 5.65 5.40 4.56
C TYR A 110 6.89 4.59 4.94
N GLU A 111 7.77 5.13 5.81
CA GLU A 111 8.97 4.45 6.27
C GLU A 111 8.66 3.08 6.92
N ARG A 112 7.52 2.98 7.62
CA ARG A 112 7.06 1.70 8.18
C ARG A 112 6.76 0.66 7.11
N VAL A 113 6.04 1.03 6.04
CA VAL A 113 5.72 0.12 4.93
C VAL A 113 6.99 -0.23 4.14
N GLU A 114 7.79 0.78 3.78
CA GLU A 114 9.05 0.61 3.06
C GLU A 114 10.04 -0.28 3.84
N GLY A 115 10.04 -0.18 5.17
CA GLY A 115 10.89 -0.98 6.08
C GLY A 115 10.56 -2.47 6.07
N LEU A 116 9.28 -2.85 5.90
CA LEU A 116 8.90 -4.26 5.81
C LEU A 116 9.53 -4.94 4.58
N LEU A 117 9.43 -4.31 3.42
CA LEU A 117 10.04 -4.80 2.19
C LEU A 117 11.57 -4.68 2.25
N GLY A 118 12.07 -3.51 2.66
CA GLY A 118 13.48 -3.17 2.67
C GLY A 118 14.33 -4.11 3.51
N SER A 119 13.85 -4.50 4.69
CA SER A 119 14.55 -5.45 5.55
C SER A 119 14.74 -6.81 4.88
N CYS A 120 13.69 -7.35 4.26
CA CYS A 120 13.73 -8.65 3.60
C CYS A 120 14.64 -8.64 2.35
N VAL A 121 14.58 -7.59 1.52
CA VAL A 121 15.46 -7.53 0.33
C VAL A 121 16.92 -7.29 0.70
N ALA A 122 17.20 -6.58 1.80
CA ALA A 122 18.56 -6.41 2.31
C ALA A 122 19.15 -7.75 2.80
N GLU A 123 18.35 -8.61 3.45
CA GLU A 123 18.77 -9.97 3.82
C GLU A 123 19.12 -10.82 2.60
N LEU A 124 18.40 -10.66 1.48
CA LEU A 124 18.64 -11.40 0.22
C LEU A 124 19.81 -10.85 -0.61
N CYS A 125 20.16 -9.58 -0.42
CA CYS A 125 21.21 -8.89 -1.17
C CYS A 125 22.12 -8.09 -0.21
N PRO A 126 22.80 -8.74 0.75
CA PRO A 126 23.49 -8.05 1.85
C PRO A 126 24.66 -7.15 1.37
N ASP A 127 25.32 -7.53 0.28
CA ASP A 127 26.52 -6.84 -0.23
C ASP A 127 26.25 -5.94 -1.45
N ASP A 128 25.00 -5.85 -1.89
CA ASP A 128 24.62 -5.09 -3.08
C ASP A 128 23.31 -4.31 -2.88
N SER A 129 23.43 -3.08 -2.39
CA SER A 129 22.28 -2.21 -2.15
C SER A 129 21.52 -1.82 -3.44
N GLN A 130 22.20 -1.82 -4.60
CA GLN A 130 21.58 -1.55 -5.89
C GLN A 130 20.74 -2.75 -6.35
N ALA A 131 21.26 -3.98 -6.18
CA ALA A 131 20.48 -5.19 -6.45
C ALA A 131 19.30 -5.31 -5.48
N ALA A 132 19.49 -4.99 -4.19
CA ALA A 132 18.40 -4.93 -3.21
C ALA A 132 17.29 -3.97 -3.65
N LYS A 133 17.66 -2.75 -4.07
CA LYS A 133 16.70 -1.78 -4.58
C LYS A 133 15.98 -2.28 -5.84
N ALA A 134 16.72 -2.79 -6.82
CA ALA A 134 16.14 -3.28 -8.06
C ALA A 134 15.17 -4.46 -7.81
N LEU A 135 15.52 -5.35 -6.89
CA LEU A 135 14.65 -6.44 -6.47
C LEU A 135 13.38 -5.88 -5.80
N GLY A 136 13.51 -4.95 -4.86
CA GLY A 136 12.38 -4.32 -4.19
C GLY A 136 11.42 -3.65 -5.17
N ASP A 137 11.94 -2.84 -6.09
CA ASP A 137 11.16 -2.18 -7.14
C ASP A 137 10.40 -3.20 -8.02
N ALA A 138 11.05 -4.32 -8.38
CA ALA A 138 10.43 -5.38 -9.18
C ALA A 138 9.33 -6.12 -8.43
N LEU A 139 9.54 -6.41 -7.14
CA LEU A 139 8.56 -7.08 -6.28
C LEU A 139 7.32 -6.20 -6.05
N GLU A 140 7.52 -4.92 -5.76
CA GLU A 140 6.44 -3.96 -5.62
C GLU A 140 5.63 -3.82 -6.91
N ALA A 141 6.30 -3.66 -8.06
CA ALA A 141 5.65 -3.57 -9.36
C ALA A 141 4.82 -4.82 -9.68
N ALA A 142 5.33 -6.01 -9.37
CA ALA A 142 4.61 -7.27 -9.58
C ALA A 142 3.36 -7.36 -8.69
N ALA A 143 3.48 -7.09 -7.39
CA ALA A 143 2.35 -7.12 -6.46
C ALA A 143 1.28 -6.09 -6.84
N HIS A 144 1.70 -4.85 -7.16
CA HIS A 144 0.80 -3.79 -7.63
C HIS A 144 0.11 -4.18 -8.95
N GLY A 145 0.83 -4.77 -9.90
CA GLY A 145 0.26 -5.26 -11.16
C GLY A 145 -0.84 -6.29 -10.94
N HIS A 146 -0.62 -7.29 -10.07
CA HIS A 146 -1.64 -8.29 -9.72
C HIS A 146 -2.85 -7.66 -9.04
N ALA A 147 -2.63 -6.73 -8.11
CA ALA A 147 -3.72 -5.99 -7.46
C ALA A 147 -4.55 -5.20 -8.48
N MET A 148 -3.92 -4.48 -9.40
CA MET A 148 -4.63 -3.72 -10.44
C MET A 148 -5.41 -4.62 -11.39
N LEU A 149 -4.82 -5.72 -11.87
CA LEU A 149 -5.50 -6.71 -12.70
C LEU A 149 -6.71 -7.34 -12.01
N LEU A 150 -6.62 -7.58 -10.70
CA LEU A 150 -7.76 -8.05 -9.91
C LEU A 150 -8.86 -6.99 -9.86
N LEU A 151 -8.50 -5.74 -9.53
CA LEU A 151 -9.46 -4.62 -9.43
C LEU A 151 -10.12 -4.28 -10.77
N ASP A 152 -9.44 -4.54 -11.89
CA ASP A 152 -9.96 -4.39 -13.27
C ASP A 152 -10.77 -5.61 -13.74
N GLY A 153 -10.93 -6.65 -12.91
CA GLY A 153 -11.72 -7.83 -13.20
C GLY A 153 -11.04 -8.90 -14.07
N SER A 154 -9.73 -8.79 -14.33
CA SER A 154 -8.98 -9.75 -15.16
C SER A 154 -8.92 -11.16 -14.55
N TYR A 155 -9.07 -11.28 -13.24
CA TYR A 155 -9.16 -12.56 -12.51
C TYR A 155 -10.60 -13.06 -12.33
N GLY A 156 -11.60 -12.31 -12.85
CA GLY A 156 -13.01 -12.55 -12.55
C GLY A 156 -13.48 -11.78 -11.32
N ALA A 157 -14.49 -12.31 -10.61
CA ALA A 157 -15.10 -11.66 -9.46
C ALA A 157 -15.27 -12.65 -8.28
N GLY A 158 -15.34 -12.10 -7.08
CA GLY A 158 -15.58 -12.85 -5.85
C GLY A 158 -14.31 -13.34 -5.15
N PRO A 159 -14.48 -14.10 -4.04
CA PRO A 159 -13.37 -14.54 -3.19
C PRO A 159 -12.32 -15.38 -3.95
N ASP A 160 -12.75 -16.29 -4.82
CA ASP A 160 -11.85 -17.15 -5.59
C ASP A 160 -10.90 -16.34 -6.48
N ALA A 161 -11.37 -15.20 -7.04
CA ALA A 161 -10.54 -14.30 -7.83
C ALA A 161 -9.47 -13.61 -6.97
N ILE A 162 -9.81 -13.24 -5.74
CA ILE A 162 -8.86 -12.65 -4.79
C ILE A 162 -7.77 -13.66 -4.43
N ASP A 163 -8.17 -14.89 -4.07
CA ASP A 163 -7.23 -15.95 -3.71
C ASP A 163 -6.32 -16.34 -4.88
N GLN A 164 -6.87 -16.39 -6.09
CA GLN A 164 -6.10 -16.66 -7.31
C GLN A 164 -5.06 -15.56 -7.55
N ALA A 165 -5.45 -14.30 -7.51
CA ALA A 165 -4.57 -13.16 -7.73
C ALA A 165 -3.47 -13.08 -6.65
N ALA A 166 -3.83 -13.27 -5.37
CA ALA A 166 -2.91 -13.28 -4.24
C ALA A 166 -1.89 -14.42 -4.36
N THR A 167 -2.35 -15.63 -4.71
CA THR A 167 -1.48 -16.78 -4.95
C THR A 167 -0.51 -16.55 -6.11
N GLN A 168 -0.98 -15.93 -7.20
CA GLN A 168 -0.12 -15.61 -8.35
C GLN A 168 0.91 -14.55 -7.98
N ALA A 169 0.55 -13.50 -7.24
CA ALA A 169 1.49 -12.50 -6.76
C ALA A 169 2.60 -13.13 -5.92
N ALA A 170 2.25 -14.02 -4.98
CA ALA A 170 3.21 -14.75 -4.17
C ALA A 170 4.16 -15.62 -5.01
N ARG A 171 3.63 -16.36 -6.00
CA ARG A 171 4.44 -17.20 -6.91
C ARG A 171 5.39 -16.37 -7.77
N VAL A 172 4.93 -15.24 -8.32
CA VAL A 172 5.76 -14.35 -9.13
C VAL A 172 6.86 -13.74 -8.26
N THR A 173 6.56 -13.36 -7.03
CA THR A 173 7.55 -12.90 -6.05
C THR A 173 8.66 -13.93 -5.85
N LEU A 174 8.34 -15.20 -5.61
CA LEU A 174 9.33 -16.26 -5.46
C LEU A 174 10.16 -16.46 -6.73
N ALA A 175 9.56 -16.40 -7.92
CA ALA A 175 10.26 -16.51 -9.19
C ALA A 175 11.24 -15.35 -9.42
N LEU A 176 10.85 -14.10 -9.08
CA LEU A 176 11.72 -12.93 -9.16
C LEU A 176 12.91 -13.06 -8.19
N ILE A 177 12.66 -13.54 -6.96
CA ILE A 177 13.72 -13.78 -5.97
C ILE A 177 14.71 -14.83 -6.48
N GLN A 178 14.25 -15.93 -7.07
CA GLN A 178 15.11 -16.96 -7.67
C GLN A 178 15.93 -16.41 -8.84
N GLY A 179 15.32 -15.54 -9.66
CA GLY A 179 15.95 -14.90 -10.81
C GLY A 179 16.78 -13.66 -10.48
N ARG A 180 16.92 -13.27 -9.21
CA ARG A 180 17.53 -12.00 -8.80
C ARG A 180 18.98 -11.77 -9.29
N ALA A 181 19.71 -12.85 -9.56
CA ALA A 181 21.04 -12.72 -10.14
C ALA A 181 21.06 -11.96 -11.47
N ALA A 182 19.98 -11.98 -12.23
CA ALA A 182 19.84 -11.23 -13.48
C ALA A 182 19.70 -9.71 -13.25
N LEU A 183 19.38 -9.27 -12.01
CA LEU A 183 19.28 -7.86 -11.62
C LEU A 183 20.64 -7.29 -11.19
N GLN A 184 21.63 -8.15 -10.93
CA GLN A 184 23.00 -7.74 -10.62
C GLN A 184 23.69 -7.28 -11.89
N ARG A 185 24.44 -6.16 -11.82
CA ARG A 185 25.26 -5.72 -12.96
C ARG A 185 26.35 -6.77 -13.23
N PRO A 186 26.59 -7.12 -14.50
CA PRO A 186 27.80 -7.86 -14.84
C PRO A 186 29.02 -7.06 -14.34
N ARG A 187 29.91 -7.73 -13.63
CA ARG A 187 31.20 -7.17 -13.14
C ARG A 187 32.11 -6.84 -14.32
#